data_f85b4a3cf3f72d377d3a382e8e1c9826
#
_entry.id   f85b4a3cf3f72d377d3a382e8e1c9826
#
_cell.length_a   1.000
_cell.length_b   1.000
_cell.length_c   1.000
_cell.angle_alpha   90.00
_cell.angle_beta   90.00
_cell.angle_gamma   90.00
#
_symmetry.space_group_name_H-M   'P 1'
#
loop_
_entity.id
_entity.type
_entity.pdbx_description
1 polymer ?
#
loop_
_entity_poly.entity_id
_entity_poly.type
_entity_poly.pdbx_seq_one_letter_code
_entity_poly.pdbx_strand_id
1 'polypeptide(L)'
;MTQELLKEIEMGSKNALIKKRIITHYIYNGSSTITDLSKELDLSVPTITKFIYEMCEDGYINDYGKLETTGGRHPSLYGLNPESGYFIGVDIKKFSINIGLINFKGDMIEL
;
A
#
# COMPACT_ATOMS: atom_id res chain seq x y z
N MET A 1 -10.65 -0.97 -10.58
CA MET A 1 -9.68 -1.51 -9.61
C MET A 1 -9.78 -0.83 -8.25
N THR A 2 -9.43 0.45 -8.19
CA THR A 2 -9.48 1.19 -6.91
C THR A 2 -10.86 1.16 -6.27
N GLN A 3 -11.92 1.29 -7.06
CA GLN A 3 -13.29 1.26 -6.55
C GLN A 3 -13.67 -0.10 -5.96
N GLU A 4 -13.19 -1.19 -6.53
CA GLU A 4 -13.45 -2.52 -5.99
C GLU A 4 -12.82 -2.70 -4.62
N LEU A 5 -11.57 -2.26 -4.45
CA LEU A 5 -10.89 -2.35 -3.17
C LEU A 5 -11.59 -1.50 -2.11
N LEU A 6 -11.97 -0.28 -2.46
CA LEU A 6 -12.71 0.59 -1.54
C LEU A 6 -14.03 -0.02 -1.12
N LYS A 7 -14.73 -0.63 -2.07
CA LYS A 7 -16.00 -1.30 -1.80
C LYS A 7 -15.82 -2.47 -0.84
N GLU A 8 -14.77 -3.27 -1.05
CA GLU A 8 -14.46 -4.38 -0.16
C GLU A 8 -14.10 -3.91 1.25
N ILE A 9 -13.36 -2.83 1.36
CA ILE A 9 -13.02 -2.23 2.65
C ILE A 9 -14.29 -1.75 3.37
N GLU A 10 -15.18 -1.09 2.65
CA GLU A 10 -16.45 -0.62 3.21
C GLU A 10 -17.32 -1.77 3.69
N MET A 11 -17.28 -2.90 3.00
CA MET A 11 -18.02 -4.10 3.37
C MET A 11 -17.40 -4.86 4.55
N GLY A 12 -16.22 -4.43 5.01
CA GLY A 12 -15.57 -5.04 6.17
C GLY A 12 -14.92 -6.38 5.88
N SER A 13 -14.56 -6.67 4.63
CA SER A 13 -13.83 -7.89 4.28
C SER A 13 -12.51 -7.94 5.06
N LYS A 14 -12.25 -9.08 5.68
CA LYS A 14 -11.01 -9.29 6.45
C LYS A 14 -9.77 -9.14 5.56
N ASN A 15 -9.82 -9.68 4.35
CA ASN A 15 -8.71 -9.58 3.40
C ASN A 15 -8.49 -8.13 2.95
N ALA A 16 -9.59 -7.42 2.69
CA ALA A 16 -9.50 -6.01 2.31
C ALA A 16 -8.94 -5.15 3.42
N LEU A 17 -9.26 -5.46 4.68
CA LEU A 17 -8.70 -4.74 5.82
C LEU A 17 -7.20 -4.94 5.95
N ILE A 18 -6.70 -6.15 5.67
CA ILE A 18 -5.26 -6.41 5.65
C ILE A 18 -4.60 -5.63 4.52
N LYS A 19 -5.20 -5.63 3.33
CA LYS A 19 -4.71 -4.84 2.20
C LYS A 19 -4.66 -3.35 2.55
N LYS A 20 -5.68 -2.85 3.22
CA LYS A 20 -5.71 -1.46 3.68
C LYS A 20 -4.57 -1.16 4.66
N ARG A 21 -4.28 -2.07 5.57
CA ARG A 21 -3.17 -1.91 6.51
C ARG A 21 -1.84 -1.83 5.78
N ILE A 22 -1.64 -2.67 4.76
CA ILE A 22 -0.43 -2.66 3.95
C ILE A 22 -0.28 -1.33 3.20
N ILE A 23 -1.34 -0.89 2.55
CA ILE A 23 -1.34 0.38 1.81
C ILE A 23 -1.05 1.55 2.75
N THR A 24 -1.72 1.59 3.88
CA THR A 24 -1.54 2.65 4.88
C THR A 24 -0.11 2.70 5.38
N HIS A 25 0.48 1.54 5.66
CA HIS A 25 1.86 1.47 6.09
C HIS A 25 2.81 2.06 5.03
N TYR A 26 2.61 1.68 3.76
CA TYR A 26 3.44 2.20 2.69
C TYR A 26 3.27 3.70 2.48
N ILE A 27 2.07 4.23 2.66
CA ILE A 27 1.83 5.67 2.55
C ILE A 27 2.65 6.43 3.60
N TYR A 28 2.65 5.96 4.84
CA TYR A 28 3.32 6.67 5.93
C TYR A 28 4.81 6.37 6.03
N ASN A 29 5.25 5.20 5.64
CA ASN A 29 6.61 4.73 5.89
C ASN A 29 7.43 4.46 4.63
N GLY A 30 6.79 4.44 3.46
CA GLY A 30 7.47 4.14 2.21
C GLY A 30 7.66 2.66 1.96
N SER A 31 8.39 2.34 0.90
CA SER A 31 8.61 0.97 0.45
C SER A 31 9.39 0.16 1.48
N SER A 32 9.13 -1.14 1.52
CA SER A 32 9.81 -2.04 2.45
C SER A 32 9.88 -3.46 1.88
N THR A 33 10.68 -4.30 2.52
CA THR A 33 10.72 -5.73 2.20
C THR A 33 9.54 -6.45 2.87
N ILE A 34 9.25 -7.66 2.39
CA ILE A 34 8.20 -8.48 2.99
C ILE A 34 8.51 -8.77 4.47
N THR A 35 9.77 -9.06 4.78
CA THR A 35 10.16 -9.35 6.16
C THR A 35 9.92 -8.16 7.08
N ASP A 36 10.30 -6.97 6.64
CA ASP A 36 10.10 -5.76 7.44
C ASP A 36 8.61 -5.46 7.61
N LEU A 37 7.84 -5.59 6.53
CA LEU A 37 6.40 -5.37 6.58
C LEU A 37 5.70 -6.35 7.53
N SER A 38 6.13 -7.60 7.50
CA SER A 38 5.63 -8.64 8.40
C SER A 38 5.83 -8.25 9.86
N LYS A 39 7.00 -7.76 10.20
CA LYS A 39 7.32 -7.32 11.56
C LYS A 39 6.49 -6.10 11.96
N GLU A 40 6.40 -5.12 11.08
CA GLU A 40 5.69 -3.87 11.37
C GLU A 40 4.19 -4.08 11.54
N LEU A 41 3.59 -4.98 10.76
CA LEU A 41 2.16 -5.23 10.83
C LEU A 41 1.78 -6.39 11.77
N ASP A 42 2.78 -7.04 12.35
CA ASP A 42 2.59 -8.21 13.22
C ASP A 42 1.75 -9.30 12.52
N LEU A 43 2.13 -9.60 11.29
CA LEU A 43 1.53 -10.66 10.48
C LEU A 43 2.62 -11.60 9.99
N SER A 44 2.28 -12.85 9.74
CA SER A 44 3.26 -13.83 9.29
C SER A 44 3.79 -13.51 7.90
N VAL A 45 5.02 -13.93 7.61
CA VAL A 45 5.63 -13.76 6.29
C VAL A 45 4.77 -14.41 5.19
N PRO A 46 4.26 -15.64 5.35
CA PRO A 46 3.37 -16.22 4.34
C PRO A 46 2.13 -15.40 4.07
N THR A 47 1.52 -14.83 5.10
CA THR A 47 0.33 -14.00 4.95
C THR A 47 0.66 -12.73 4.15
N ILE A 48 1.72 -12.04 4.53
CA ILE A 48 2.15 -10.84 3.83
C ILE A 48 2.53 -11.16 2.38
N THR A 49 3.28 -12.23 2.16
CA THR A 49 3.68 -12.65 0.80
C THR A 49 2.48 -12.85 -0.10
N LYS A 50 1.45 -13.53 0.40
CA LYS A 50 0.23 -13.77 -0.35
C LYS A 50 -0.42 -12.46 -0.80
N PHE A 51 -0.58 -11.51 0.12
CA PHE A 51 -1.23 -10.24 -0.19
C PHE A 51 -0.36 -9.34 -1.07
N ILE A 52 0.94 -9.33 -0.85
CA ILE A 52 1.85 -8.56 -1.69
C ILE A 52 1.79 -9.04 -3.14
N TYR A 53 1.84 -10.35 -3.37
CA TYR A 53 1.77 -10.90 -4.73
C TYR A 53 0.43 -10.62 -5.38
N GLU A 54 -0.65 -10.77 -4.62
CA GLU A 54 -2.00 -10.45 -5.09
C GLU A 54 -2.12 -8.99 -5.51
N MET A 55 -1.60 -8.09 -4.68
CA MET A 55 -1.66 -6.65 -4.96
C MET A 55 -0.71 -6.24 -6.08
N CYS A 56 0.37 -6.97 -6.28
CA CYS A 56 1.23 -6.77 -7.46
C CYS A 56 0.49 -7.12 -8.74
N GLU A 57 -0.22 -8.24 -8.76
CA GLU A 57 -1.03 -8.64 -9.90
C GLU A 57 -2.12 -7.62 -10.20
N ASP A 58 -2.73 -7.09 -9.16
CA ASP A 58 -3.80 -6.09 -9.30
C ASP A 58 -3.27 -4.69 -9.65
N GLY A 59 -1.96 -4.51 -9.61
CA GLY A 59 -1.35 -3.25 -10.00
C GLY A 59 -1.23 -2.21 -8.90
N TYR A 60 -1.57 -2.55 -7.66
CA TYR A 60 -1.45 -1.60 -6.54
C TYR A 60 -0.04 -1.48 -6.00
N ILE A 61 0.75 -2.53 -6.13
CA ILE A 61 2.11 -2.62 -5.60
C ILE A 61 3.06 -2.96 -6.73
N ASN A 62 4.24 -2.34 -6.70
CA ASN A 62 5.34 -2.64 -7.60
C ASN A 62 6.45 -3.36 -6.86
N ASP A 63 7.11 -4.27 -7.55
CA ASP A 63 8.39 -4.81 -7.14
C ASP A 63 9.47 -3.86 -7.65
N TYR A 64 10.14 -3.18 -6.75
CA TYR A 64 11.18 -2.21 -7.09
C TYR A 64 12.56 -2.84 -7.19
N GLY A 65 12.63 -4.16 -7.18
CA GLY A 65 13.88 -4.87 -7.37
C GLY A 65 14.53 -5.29 -6.07
N LYS A 66 15.62 -5.99 -6.20
CA LYS A 66 16.33 -6.55 -5.06
C LYS A 66 17.26 -5.53 -4.43
N LEU A 67 17.28 -5.53 -3.11
CA LEU A 67 18.24 -4.73 -2.36
C LEU A 67 19.59 -5.44 -2.38
N GLU A 68 20.66 -4.67 -2.59
CA GLU A 68 22.00 -5.21 -2.45
C GLU A 68 22.34 -5.31 -0.97
N THR A 69 22.70 -6.51 -0.55
CA THR A 69 23.15 -6.76 0.82
C THR A 69 24.48 -7.48 0.79
N THR A 70 25.28 -7.28 1.81
CA THR A 70 26.54 -8.00 1.96
C THR A 70 26.27 -9.36 2.59
N GLY A 71 25.81 -10.33 1.84
CA GLY A 71 25.59 -11.64 2.41
C GLY A 71 24.48 -12.44 1.75
N GLY A 72 24.66 -12.88 0.60
CA GLY A 72 23.93 -13.98 -0.01
C GLY A 72 22.44 -13.83 -0.29
N ARG A 73 21.69 -13.09 0.46
CA ARG A 73 20.26 -12.89 0.22
C ARG A 73 19.99 -11.47 -0.24
N HIS A 74 19.20 -11.37 -1.31
CA HIS A 74 18.81 -10.08 -1.87
C HIS A 74 17.28 -9.96 -1.79
N PRO A 75 16.74 -9.47 -0.67
CA PRO A 75 15.29 -9.31 -0.56
C PRO A 75 14.77 -8.25 -1.53
N SER A 76 13.60 -8.49 -2.08
CA SER A 76 12.95 -7.52 -2.95
C SER A 76 12.30 -6.40 -2.14
N LEU A 77 12.40 -5.20 -2.68
CA LEU A 77 11.73 -4.04 -2.12
C LEU A 77 10.38 -3.87 -2.82
N TYR A 78 9.33 -3.82 -2.05
CA TYR A 78 7.97 -3.60 -2.56
C TYR A 78 7.44 -2.27 -2.06
N GLY A 79 6.59 -1.66 -2.86
CA GLY A 79 5.97 -0.40 -2.49
C GLY A 79 4.79 -0.09 -3.38
N LEU A 80 4.11 0.99 -3.08
CA LEU A 80 2.94 1.38 -3.83
C LEU A 80 3.29 1.78 -5.27
N ASN A 81 2.39 1.43 -6.19
CA ASN A 81 2.45 1.92 -7.55
C ASN A 81 1.72 3.25 -7.60
N PRO A 82 2.44 4.37 -7.75
CA PRO A 82 1.80 5.69 -7.72
C PRO A 82 0.84 5.93 -8.87
N GLU A 83 0.92 5.09 -9.91
CA GLU A 83 0.06 5.23 -11.08
C GLU A 83 -1.12 4.28 -11.10
N SER A 84 -1.30 3.47 -10.05
CA SER A 84 -2.42 2.53 -9.99
C SER A 84 -3.77 3.23 -9.85
N GLY A 85 -3.78 4.45 -9.37
CA GLY A 85 -4.99 5.24 -9.22
C GLY A 85 -4.70 6.62 -8.66
N TYR A 86 -5.68 7.49 -8.85
CA TYR A 86 -5.64 8.84 -8.31
C TYR A 86 -6.87 9.06 -7.46
N PHE A 87 -6.71 9.80 -6.39
CA PHE A 87 -7.79 10.11 -5.48
C PHE A 87 -7.98 11.61 -5.40
N ILE A 88 -9.22 12.04 -5.43
CA ILE A 88 -9.54 13.38 -4.94
C ILE A 88 -9.66 13.20 -3.45
N GLY A 89 -8.64 13.62 -2.73
CA GLY A 89 -8.62 13.52 -1.29
C GLY A 89 -9.52 14.58 -0.67
N VAL A 90 -10.46 14.15 0.12
CA VAL A 90 -11.29 15.05 0.91
C VAL A 90 -11.00 14.76 2.37
N ASP A 91 -10.28 15.67 2.99
CA ASP A 91 -10.01 15.57 4.41
C ASP A 91 -11.07 16.37 5.15
N ILE A 92 -12.06 15.68 5.66
CA ILE A 92 -13.15 16.30 6.40
C ILE A 92 -12.81 16.21 7.87
N LYS A 93 -12.42 17.34 8.43
CA LYS A 93 -12.25 17.47 9.87
C LYS A 93 -13.45 18.20 10.42
N LYS A 94 -13.56 18.21 11.74
CA LYS A 94 -14.72 18.78 12.43
C LYS A 94 -15.08 20.20 11.99
N PHE A 95 -14.08 20.98 11.59
CA PHE A 95 -14.27 22.38 11.24
C PHE A 95 -13.56 22.81 9.95
N SER A 96 -13.06 21.86 9.17
CA SER A 96 -12.38 22.21 7.93
C SER A 96 -12.52 21.09 6.90
N ILE A 97 -12.50 21.49 5.64
CA ILE A 97 -12.51 20.57 4.51
C ILE A 97 -11.34 20.94 3.61
N ASN A 98 -10.43 20.00 3.41
CA ASN A 98 -9.33 20.17 2.49
C ASN A 98 -9.54 19.23 1.30
N ILE A 99 -9.47 19.77 0.10
CA ILE A 99 -9.68 19.01 -1.11
C ILE A 99 -8.41 19.09 -1.96
N GLY A 100 -7.92 17.94 -2.40
CA GLY A 100 -6.76 17.89 -3.28
C GLY A 100 -6.75 16.61 -4.06
N LEU A 101 -6.00 16.63 -5.15
CA LEU A 101 -5.75 15.42 -5.95
C LEU A 101 -4.46 14.80 -5.49
N ILE A 102 -4.52 13.57 -5.04
CA ILE A 102 -3.34 12.82 -4.61
C ILE A 102 -3.26 11.53 -5.41
N ASN A 103 -2.04 11.04 -5.64
CA ASN A 103 -1.90 9.74 -6.26
C ASN A 103 -2.07 8.64 -5.20
N PHE A 104 -2.08 7.40 -5.65
CA PHE A 104 -2.30 6.25 -4.78
C PHE A 104 -1.26 6.15 -3.66
N LYS A 105 -0.07 6.69 -3.88
CA LYS A 105 1.02 6.68 -2.91
C LYS A 105 0.90 7.79 -1.87
N GLY A 106 -0.04 8.70 -2.05
CA GLY A 106 -0.28 9.77 -1.11
C GLY A 106 0.41 11.09 -1.45
N ASP A 107 1.11 11.15 -2.57
CA ASP A 107 1.77 12.39 -3.00
C ASP A 107 0.75 13.33 -3.62
N MET A 108 0.80 14.59 -3.23
CA MET A 108 -0.08 15.60 -3.80
C MET A 108 0.34 15.87 -5.25
N ILE A 109 -0.60 15.68 -6.17
CA ILE A 109 -0.36 15.90 -7.59
C ILE A 109 -0.86 17.29 -8.00
N GLU A 110 -2.05 17.63 -7.56
CA GLU A 110 -2.73 18.84 -7.98
C GLU A 110 -3.80 19.21 -6.97
N LEU A 111 -4.04 20.48 -6.83
CA LEU A 111 -5.11 21.01 -5.98
C LEU A 111 -6.29 21.45 -6.84
#